data_13baf95ad34aa20fdfb0be117c70687e
#
_entry.id   13baf95ad34aa20fdfb0be117c70687e
#
_cell.length_a   1.000
_cell.length_b   1.000
_cell.length_c   1.000
_cell.angle_alpha   90.00
_cell.angle_beta   90.00
_cell.angle_gamma   90.00
#
_symmetry.space_group_name_H-M   'P 1'
#
loop_
_entity.id
_entity.type
_entity.pdbx_description
1 polymer ?
#
loop_
_entity_poly.entity_id
_entity_poly.type
_entity_poly.pdbx_seq_one_letter_code
_entity_poly.pdbx_strand_id
1 'polypeptide(L)'
;NGVGISEENQKRVFGAFEQVGPNYSKSQGTGLGLTISRTIVRLMGGELKLKSELGKGSEFYFSAVFSLADPNVEEEMKTEQEKKKAGGAEGISLEHRNILLAEDNDLNAEIAIELLKMKGASVCRAENGKRAVELFTESSPGTYHAILMDLQMPEMNGLEACRAIRRMPRQDAVSIPIIAMTANSFKEDADAAAEAGMDGFVTKPVDVEYLYQVLERVLRRG
;
A
#
# COMPACT_ATOMS: atom_id res chain seq x y z
N ASN A 1 -29.97 6.13 9.17
CA ASN A 1 -30.87 5.62 8.13
C ASN A 1 -30.42 4.22 7.72
N GLY A 2 -31.13 3.18 8.12
CA GLY A 2 -30.80 1.80 7.75
C GLY A 2 -31.72 0.80 8.44
N VAL A 3 -31.54 -0.47 8.11
CA VAL A 3 -32.40 -1.56 8.65
C VAL A 3 -32.21 -1.83 10.13
N GLY A 4 -31.11 -1.36 10.72
CA GLY A 4 -30.76 -1.67 12.10
C GLY A 4 -30.33 -3.13 12.29
N ILE A 5 -29.92 -3.45 13.53
CA ILE A 5 -29.42 -4.78 13.94
C ILE A 5 -30.18 -5.22 15.17
N SER A 6 -30.75 -6.45 15.13
CA SER A 6 -31.44 -7.01 16.29
C SER A 6 -30.53 -7.21 17.48
N GLU A 7 -31.03 -7.16 18.71
CA GLU A 7 -30.24 -7.33 19.94
C GLU A 7 -29.42 -8.62 19.98
N GLU A 8 -29.97 -9.71 19.46
CA GLU A 8 -29.28 -10.99 19.34
C GLU A 8 -28.06 -10.87 18.43
N ASN A 9 -28.21 -10.20 17.29
CA ASN A 9 -27.16 -10.02 16.28
C ASN A 9 -26.11 -8.97 16.70
N GLN A 10 -26.46 -7.98 17.54
CA GLN A 10 -25.50 -7.00 18.04
C GLN A 10 -24.37 -7.64 18.87
N LYS A 11 -24.62 -8.75 19.54
CA LYS A 11 -23.58 -9.50 20.26
C LYS A 11 -22.63 -10.24 19.33
N ARG A 12 -23.09 -10.60 18.13
CA ARG A 12 -22.36 -11.42 17.16
C ARG A 12 -21.63 -10.59 16.09
N VAL A 13 -22.12 -9.38 15.79
CA VAL A 13 -21.62 -8.57 14.68
C VAL A 13 -20.11 -8.25 14.72
N PHE A 14 -19.49 -8.34 15.89
CA PHE A 14 -18.05 -8.17 16.07
C PHE A 14 -17.25 -9.48 15.99
N GLY A 15 -17.90 -10.62 15.77
CA GLY A 15 -17.26 -11.91 15.59
C GLY A 15 -16.59 -12.03 14.22
N ALA A 16 -15.48 -12.76 14.15
CA ALA A 16 -14.80 -13.03 12.87
C ALA A 16 -15.69 -13.92 11.99
N PHE A 17 -15.80 -13.56 10.70
CA PHE A 17 -16.63 -14.24 9.71
C PHE A 17 -18.14 -14.20 9.97
N GLU A 18 -18.58 -13.43 10.96
CA GLU A 18 -20.00 -13.25 11.24
C GLU A 18 -20.63 -12.24 10.25
N GLN A 19 -21.76 -12.67 9.68
CA GLN A 19 -22.57 -11.82 8.81
C GLN A 19 -24.00 -11.81 9.36
N VAL A 20 -24.54 -10.63 9.60
CA VAL A 20 -25.85 -10.44 10.19
C VAL A 20 -26.75 -9.58 9.30
N GLY A 21 -27.93 -10.10 8.93
CA GLY A 21 -28.90 -9.37 8.12
C GLY A 21 -29.91 -10.28 7.39
N PRO A 22 -31.06 -9.73 6.95
CA PRO A 22 -32.16 -10.53 6.39
C PRO A 22 -31.96 -11.00 4.93
N ASN A 23 -30.96 -10.49 4.20
CA ASN A 23 -30.70 -10.85 2.80
C ASN A 23 -29.25 -11.22 2.59
N TYR A 24 -28.90 -12.47 2.87
CA TYR A 24 -27.61 -13.06 2.49
C TYR A 24 -27.59 -13.39 0.99
N SER A 25 -27.27 -12.44 0.13
CA SER A 25 -26.70 -12.81 -1.16
C SER A 25 -25.23 -13.16 -0.93
N LYS A 26 -24.85 -14.37 -1.33
CA LYS A 26 -23.55 -15.07 -1.11
C LYS A 26 -22.29 -14.36 -1.67
N SER A 27 -22.31 -13.08 -1.97
CA SER A 27 -21.28 -12.44 -2.80
C SER A 27 -20.69 -11.12 -2.31
N GLN A 28 -20.97 -10.64 -1.10
CA GLN A 28 -20.41 -9.35 -0.67
C GLN A 28 -20.04 -9.31 0.81
N GLY A 29 -18.76 -9.58 1.08
CA GLY A 29 -18.09 -9.30 2.35
C GLY A 29 -17.54 -10.55 3.02
N THR A 30 -16.35 -10.44 3.60
CA THR A 30 -15.69 -11.55 4.32
C THR A 30 -16.15 -11.70 5.76
N GLY A 31 -16.95 -10.75 6.28
CA GLY A 31 -17.30 -10.72 7.71
C GLY A 31 -16.12 -10.33 8.63
N LEU A 32 -15.02 -9.85 8.06
CA LEU A 32 -13.81 -9.49 8.82
C LEU A 32 -13.71 -7.99 9.15
N GLY A 33 -14.44 -7.12 8.43
CA GLY A 33 -14.28 -5.67 8.53
C GLY A 33 -14.46 -5.14 9.96
N LEU A 34 -15.53 -5.50 10.64
CA LEU A 34 -15.79 -5.05 12.02
C LEU A 34 -14.81 -5.65 13.03
N THR A 35 -14.35 -6.87 12.81
CA THR A 35 -13.33 -7.51 13.65
C THR A 35 -11.98 -6.79 13.52
N ILE A 36 -11.59 -6.42 12.30
CA ILE A 36 -10.38 -5.63 12.03
C ILE A 36 -10.51 -4.25 12.67
N SER A 37 -11.62 -3.54 12.45
CA SER A 37 -11.88 -2.23 13.05
C SER A 37 -11.79 -2.27 14.58
N ARG A 38 -12.37 -3.30 15.20
CA ARG A 38 -12.29 -3.51 16.65
C ARG A 38 -10.87 -3.72 17.14
N THR A 39 -10.07 -4.47 16.38
CA THR A 39 -8.65 -4.70 16.69
C THR A 39 -7.85 -3.41 16.61
N ILE A 40 -8.04 -2.62 15.56
CA ILE A 40 -7.38 -1.32 15.38
C ILE A 40 -7.73 -0.38 16.54
N VAL A 41 -9.02 -0.23 16.85
CA VAL A 41 -9.46 0.63 17.96
C VAL A 41 -8.88 0.19 19.31
N ARG A 42 -8.74 -1.12 19.54
CA ARG A 42 -8.07 -1.64 20.74
C ARG A 42 -6.58 -1.31 20.79
N LEU A 43 -5.89 -1.42 19.65
CA LEU A 43 -4.46 -1.00 19.56
C LEU A 43 -4.28 0.49 19.82
N MET A 44 -5.30 1.31 19.53
CA MET A 44 -5.34 2.74 19.86
C MET A 44 -5.75 3.01 21.32
N GLY A 45 -5.90 1.96 22.15
CA GLY A 45 -6.33 2.10 23.55
C GLY A 45 -7.82 2.40 23.74
N GLY A 46 -8.62 2.26 22.67
CA GLY A 46 -10.05 2.54 22.67
C GLY A 46 -10.94 1.30 22.68
N GLU A 47 -12.24 1.53 22.59
CA GLU A 47 -13.26 0.48 22.47
C GLU A 47 -14.27 0.83 21.38
N LEU A 48 -14.49 -0.06 20.42
CA LEU A 48 -15.53 0.08 19.39
C LEU A 48 -16.87 -0.36 19.93
N LYS A 49 -17.86 0.51 19.87
CA LYS A 49 -19.21 0.32 20.40
C LYS A 49 -20.25 0.42 19.30
N LEU A 50 -21.42 -0.17 19.57
CA LEU A 50 -22.57 -0.19 18.67
C LEU A 50 -23.82 0.27 19.43
N LYS A 51 -24.58 1.19 18.81
CA LYS A 51 -25.97 1.47 19.12
C LYS A 51 -26.80 1.15 17.90
N SER A 52 -27.81 0.29 18.02
CA SER A 52 -28.64 -0.05 16.89
C SER A 52 -30.05 -0.39 17.36
N GLU A 53 -31.04 0.00 16.56
CA GLU A 53 -32.44 -0.35 16.74
C GLU A 53 -32.99 -0.80 15.39
N LEU A 54 -33.65 -1.96 15.40
CA LEU A 54 -34.22 -2.55 14.19
C LEU A 54 -35.23 -1.57 13.55
N GLY A 55 -35.06 -1.30 12.26
CA GLY A 55 -35.88 -0.34 11.50
C GLY A 55 -35.46 1.12 11.63
N LYS A 56 -34.54 1.48 12.53
CA LYS A 56 -34.02 2.85 12.70
C LYS A 56 -32.59 3.06 12.23
N GLY A 57 -31.79 1.99 12.18
CA GLY A 57 -30.41 2.02 11.73
C GLY A 57 -29.41 1.66 12.83
N SER A 58 -28.12 1.89 12.53
CA SER A 58 -27.00 1.55 13.39
C SER A 58 -25.99 2.69 13.44
N GLU A 59 -25.41 2.90 14.63
CA GLU A 59 -24.31 3.84 14.88
C GLU A 59 -23.15 3.03 15.48
N PHE A 60 -22.03 3.00 14.76
CA PHE A 60 -20.77 2.48 15.25
C PHE A 60 -19.89 3.65 15.69
N TYR A 61 -19.41 3.63 16.93
CA TYR A 61 -18.60 4.71 17.48
C TYR A 61 -17.49 4.17 18.37
N PHE A 62 -16.44 4.93 18.50
CA PHE A 62 -15.35 4.61 19.44
C PHE A 62 -14.81 5.90 20.07
N SER A 63 -14.10 5.72 21.18
CA SER A 63 -13.31 6.77 21.82
C SER A 63 -11.87 6.28 21.94
N ALA A 64 -10.92 7.16 21.65
CA ALA A 64 -9.50 6.89 21.85
C ALA A 64 -8.87 8.10 22.56
N VAL A 65 -7.86 7.83 23.37
CA VAL A 65 -7.09 8.86 24.07
C VAL A 65 -5.77 9.03 23.34
N PHE A 66 -5.52 10.24 22.86
CA PHE A 66 -4.24 10.60 22.23
C PHE A 66 -3.48 11.54 23.17
N SER A 67 -2.16 11.32 23.31
CA SER A 67 -1.30 12.30 23.92
C SER A 67 -1.23 13.53 23.02
N LEU A 68 -1.25 14.72 23.62
CA LEU A 68 -0.96 15.93 22.85
C LEU A 68 0.48 15.85 22.34
N ALA A 69 0.68 16.20 21.08
CA ALA A 69 2.03 16.33 20.54
C ALA A 69 2.79 17.40 21.32
N ASP A 70 4.09 17.20 21.56
CA ASP A 70 4.95 18.24 22.11
C ASP A 70 4.90 19.46 21.17
N PRO A 71 4.71 20.69 21.69
CA PRO A 71 4.69 21.89 20.86
C PRO A 71 5.90 22.03 19.94
N ASN A 72 7.07 21.51 20.37
CA ASN A 72 8.28 21.51 19.54
C ASN A 72 8.16 20.54 18.34
N VAL A 73 7.44 19.41 18.48
CA VAL A 73 7.17 18.47 17.39
C VAL A 73 6.16 19.05 16.38
N GLU A 74 5.20 19.87 16.85
CA GLU A 74 4.31 20.61 15.96
C GLU A 74 5.07 21.65 15.12
N GLU A 75 6.07 22.31 15.70
CA GLU A 75 6.91 23.27 14.98
C GLU A 75 7.84 22.58 13.99
N GLU A 76 8.42 21.44 14.35
CA GLU A 76 9.18 20.59 13.44
C GLU A 76 8.30 20.03 12.30
N MET A 77 7.10 19.54 12.61
CA MET A 77 6.14 19.06 11.59
C MET A 77 5.65 20.20 10.69
N LYS A 78 5.40 21.41 11.23
CA LYS A 78 5.07 22.59 10.43
C LYS A 78 6.24 23.03 9.56
N THR A 79 7.45 23.00 10.10
CA THR A 79 8.68 23.35 9.36
C THR A 79 8.98 22.31 8.27
N GLU A 80 8.68 21.04 8.51
CA GLU A 80 8.75 20.00 7.45
C GLU A 80 7.63 20.14 6.42
N GLN A 81 6.41 20.46 6.84
CA GLN A 81 5.30 20.75 5.92
C GLN A 81 5.49 22.04 5.13
N GLU A 82 6.09 23.07 5.72
CA GLU A 82 6.43 24.32 5.05
C GLU A 82 7.64 24.14 4.11
N LYS A 83 8.64 23.35 4.48
CA LYS A 83 9.72 22.92 3.57
C LYS A 83 9.19 22.05 2.42
N LYS A 84 8.16 21.20 2.66
CA LYS A 84 7.45 20.46 1.61
C LYS A 84 6.60 21.37 0.72
N LYS A 85 6.06 22.49 1.24
CA LYS A 85 5.32 23.49 0.46
C LYS A 85 6.21 24.51 -0.25
N ALA A 86 7.43 24.80 0.28
CA ALA A 86 8.39 25.72 -0.36
C ALA A 86 9.25 25.05 -1.44
N GLY A 87 9.35 23.73 -1.45
CA GLY A 87 9.83 22.95 -2.60
C GLY A 87 8.69 22.79 -3.59
N GLY A 88 8.51 23.76 -4.49
CA GLY A 88 7.43 23.99 -5.42
C GLY A 88 6.61 22.75 -5.79
N ALA A 89 5.30 22.91 -5.78
CA ALA A 89 4.30 21.94 -6.18
C ALA A 89 4.26 21.65 -7.71
N GLU A 90 5.41 21.51 -8.32
CA GLU A 90 5.58 20.76 -9.56
C GLU A 90 5.87 19.31 -9.15
N GLY A 91 4.81 18.59 -8.80
CA GLY A 91 4.92 17.16 -8.47
C GLY A 91 5.58 16.42 -9.63
N ILE A 92 6.37 15.39 -9.30
CA ILE A 92 7.04 14.54 -10.28
C ILE A 92 6.14 14.29 -11.51
N SER A 93 6.64 14.58 -12.70
CA SER A 93 6.08 14.10 -13.96
C SER A 93 6.72 12.76 -14.29
N LEU A 94 5.89 11.77 -14.55
CA LEU A 94 6.30 10.45 -15.03
C LEU A 94 5.97 10.28 -16.52
N GLU A 95 5.77 11.38 -17.25
CA GLU A 95 5.58 11.35 -18.69
C GLU A 95 6.75 10.65 -19.38
N HIS A 96 6.43 9.77 -20.31
CA HIS A 96 7.40 8.93 -21.02
C HIS A 96 8.17 7.94 -20.13
N ARG A 97 7.74 7.72 -18.90
CA ARG A 97 8.32 6.69 -18.02
C ARG A 97 7.50 5.41 -18.08
N ASN A 98 8.18 4.31 -18.36
CA ASN A 98 7.59 2.96 -18.30
C ASN A 98 7.97 2.32 -16.97
N ILE A 99 6.98 1.97 -16.18
CA ILE A 99 7.14 1.36 -14.87
C ILE A 99 6.70 -0.10 -14.96
N LEU A 100 7.53 -1.02 -14.50
CA LEU A 100 7.13 -2.41 -14.29
C LEU A 100 6.60 -2.55 -12.87
N LEU A 101 5.36 -2.97 -12.71
CA LEU A 101 4.70 -3.18 -11.43
C LEU A 101 4.52 -4.68 -11.20
N ALA A 102 5.15 -5.24 -10.17
CA ALA A 102 4.93 -6.61 -9.71
C ALA A 102 4.02 -6.59 -8.47
N GLU A 103 2.80 -7.07 -8.61
CA GLU A 103 1.75 -7.09 -7.59
C GLU A 103 0.76 -8.19 -7.92
N ASP A 104 0.55 -9.14 -7.01
CA ASP A 104 -0.33 -10.29 -7.18
C ASP A 104 -1.80 -9.96 -6.90
N ASN A 105 -2.07 -8.99 -6.03
CA ASN A 105 -3.42 -8.57 -5.71
C ASN A 105 -3.96 -7.58 -6.75
N ASP A 106 -5.08 -7.95 -7.41
CA ASP A 106 -5.68 -7.15 -8.49
C ASP A 106 -6.06 -5.74 -8.04
N LEU A 107 -6.66 -5.59 -6.85
CA LEU A 107 -7.08 -4.29 -6.34
C LEU A 107 -5.89 -3.38 -6.01
N ASN A 108 -4.85 -3.93 -5.37
CA ASN A 108 -3.63 -3.17 -5.08
C ASN A 108 -2.94 -2.74 -6.37
N ALA A 109 -2.87 -3.65 -7.36
CA ALA A 109 -2.31 -3.35 -8.68
C ALA A 109 -3.08 -2.24 -9.38
N GLU A 110 -4.41 -2.28 -9.39
CA GLU A 110 -5.25 -1.25 -10.01
C GLU A 110 -5.03 0.11 -9.37
N ILE A 111 -5.00 0.18 -8.04
CA ILE A 111 -4.71 1.43 -7.31
C ILE A 111 -3.34 1.97 -7.69
N ALA A 112 -2.29 1.14 -7.66
CA ALA A 112 -0.94 1.58 -7.98
C ALA A 112 -0.81 2.03 -9.44
N ILE A 113 -1.46 1.32 -10.39
CA ILE A 113 -1.50 1.68 -11.80
C ILE A 113 -2.14 3.06 -12.00
N GLU A 114 -3.30 3.30 -11.39
CA GLU A 114 -3.99 4.58 -11.55
C GLU A 114 -3.18 5.74 -10.93
N LEU A 115 -2.56 5.55 -9.77
CA LEU A 115 -1.66 6.55 -9.19
C LEU A 115 -0.50 6.91 -10.11
N LEU A 116 0.14 5.92 -10.73
CA LEU A 116 1.25 6.13 -11.66
C LEU A 116 0.79 6.82 -12.96
N LYS A 117 -0.35 6.41 -13.51
CA LYS A 117 -0.97 7.01 -14.71
C LYS A 117 -1.37 8.46 -14.48
N MET A 118 -1.86 8.83 -13.28
CA MET A 118 -2.16 10.22 -12.95
C MET A 118 -0.96 11.16 -13.07
N LYS A 119 0.27 10.63 -13.03
CA LYS A 119 1.53 11.35 -13.26
C LYS A 119 2.11 11.17 -14.66
N GLY A 120 1.38 10.49 -15.55
CA GLY A 120 1.75 10.31 -16.96
C GLY A 120 2.57 9.04 -17.24
N ALA A 121 2.78 8.13 -16.28
CA ALA A 121 3.52 6.89 -16.51
C ALA A 121 2.74 5.89 -17.37
N SER A 122 3.48 5.11 -18.15
CA SER A 122 2.99 3.84 -18.70
C SER A 122 3.36 2.71 -17.75
N VAL A 123 2.41 1.82 -17.46
CA VAL A 123 2.62 0.75 -16.49
C VAL A 123 2.40 -0.61 -17.15
N CYS A 124 3.38 -1.51 -16.98
CA CYS A 124 3.27 -2.93 -17.32
C CYS A 124 3.14 -3.71 -16.01
N ARG A 125 2.10 -4.52 -15.86
CA ARG A 125 1.88 -5.35 -14.67
C ARG A 125 2.44 -6.74 -14.83
N ALA A 126 3.06 -7.24 -13.78
CA ALA A 126 3.39 -8.64 -13.54
C ALA A 126 2.60 -9.13 -12.32
N GLU A 127 2.00 -10.31 -12.39
CA GLU A 127 1.16 -10.89 -11.34
C GLU A 127 1.95 -11.62 -10.25
N ASN A 128 3.27 -11.77 -10.44
CA ASN A 128 4.20 -12.36 -9.47
C ASN A 128 5.64 -12.00 -9.84
N GLY A 129 6.59 -12.36 -8.95
CA GLY A 129 8.01 -12.07 -9.16
C GLY A 129 8.60 -12.77 -10.39
N LYS A 130 8.17 -14.00 -10.68
CA LYS A 130 8.62 -14.75 -11.85
C LYS A 130 8.24 -14.05 -13.16
N ARG A 131 6.97 -13.61 -13.26
CA ARG A 131 6.52 -12.86 -14.42
C ARG A 131 7.20 -11.52 -14.57
N ALA A 132 7.55 -10.85 -13.46
CA ALA A 132 8.34 -9.62 -13.51
C ALA A 132 9.75 -9.86 -14.07
N VAL A 133 10.41 -10.93 -13.66
CA VAL A 133 11.72 -11.34 -14.19
C VAL A 133 11.63 -11.67 -15.69
N GLU A 134 10.61 -12.40 -16.12
CA GLU A 134 10.38 -12.73 -17.53
C GLU A 134 10.16 -11.47 -18.37
N LEU A 135 9.24 -10.57 -17.97
CA LEU A 135 8.95 -9.33 -18.68
C LEU A 135 10.19 -8.43 -18.76
N PHE A 136 10.99 -8.36 -17.70
CA PHE A 136 12.23 -7.62 -17.73
C PHE A 136 13.25 -8.25 -18.69
N THR A 137 13.37 -9.59 -18.70
CA THR A 137 14.28 -10.33 -19.58
C THR A 137 13.90 -10.19 -21.06
N GLU A 138 12.61 -10.26 -21.38
CA GLU A 138 12.06 -10.14 -22.73
C GLU A 138 12.15 -8.73 -23.31
N SER A 139 12.24 -7.71 -22.44
CA SER A 139 12.31 -6.31 -22.84
C SER A 139 13.69 -5.91 -23.37
N SER A 140 13.73 -4.92 -24.28
CA SER A 140 14.99 -4.28 -24.66
C SER A 140 15.57 -3.51 -23.47
N PRO A 141 16.91 -3.41 -23.34
CA PRO A 141 17.53 -2.56 -22.31
C PRO A 141 17.01 -1.12 -22.36
N GLY A 142 16.69 -0.56 -21.19
CA GLY A 142 16.13 0.79 -21.07
C GLY A 142 14.63 0.90 -21.35
N THR A 143 13.93 -0.20 -21.63
CA THR A 143 12.46 -0.19 -21.78
C THR A 143 11.76 0.26 -20.49
N TYR A 144 12.17 -0.27 -19.35
CA TYR A 144 11.65 0.12 -18.05
C TYR A 144 12.57 1.14 -17.37
N HIS A 145 11.98 2.10 -16.69
CA HIS A 145 12.69 3.19 -16.00
C HIS A 145 12.73 2.97 -14.48
N ALA A 146 11.80 2.20 -13.94
CA ALA A 146 11.79 1.71 -12.57
C ALA A 146 10.93 0.44 -12.45
N ILE A 147 11.13 -0.31 -11.37
CA ILE A 147 10.32 -1.46 -10.99
C ILE A 147 9.73 -1.19 -9.60
N LEU A 148 8.41 -1.29 -9.47
CA LEU A 148 7.73 -1.41 -8.19
C LEU A 148 7.50 -2.90 -7.92
N MET A 149 7.99 -3.40 -6.80
CA MET A 149 8.07 -4.82 -6.52
C MET A 149 7.45 -5.14 -5.16
N ASP A 150 6.30 -5.81 -5.15
CA ASP A 150 5.78 -6.39 -3.91
C ASP A 150 6.76 -7.41 -3.35
N LEU A 151 7.01 -7.36 -2.04
CA LEU A 151 7.86 -8.35 -1.38
C LEU A 151 7.19 -9.70 -1.23
N GLN A 152 5.87 -9.74 -1.04
CA GLN A 152 5.11 -10.95 -0.76
C GLN A 152 4.23 -11.33 -1.95
N MET A 153 4.74 -12.21 -2.80
CA MET A 153 4.02 -12.74 -3.95
C MET A 153 4.16 -14.26 -4.04
N PRO A 154 3.19 -14.95 -4.65
CA PRO A 154 3.30 -16.38 -4.92
C PRO A 154 4.36 -16.71 -5.97
N GLU A 155 4.77 -17.96 -6.06
CA GLU A 155 5.76 -18.54 -6.97
C GLU A 155 7.19 -18.02 -6.80
N MET A 156 7.38 -16.69 -6.83
CA MET A 156 8.65 -16.01 -6.62
C MET A 156 8.37 -14.70 -5.88
N ASN A 157 8.94 -14.55 -4.70
CA ASN A 157 8.81 -13.33 -3.91
C ASN A 157 9.66 -12.18 -4.48
N GLY A 158 9.40 -10.93 -4.02
CA GLY A 158 10.06 -9.76 -4.56
C GLY A 158 11.57 -9.71 -4.32
N LEU A 159 12.05 -10.25 -3.20
CA LEU A 159 13.50 -10.31 -2.91
C LEU A 159 14.22 -11.26 -3.88
N GLU A 160 13.62 -12.41 -4.16
CA GLU A 160 14.14 -13.39 -5.13
C GLU A 160 14.14 -12.80 -6.54
N ALA A 161 13.03 -12.13 -6.94
CA ALA A 161 12.91 -11.48 -8.24
C ALA A 161 13.96 -10.36 -8.39
N CYS A 162 14.16 -9.52 -7.38
CA CYS A 162 15.19 -8.49 -7.39
C CYS A 162 16.59 -9.09 -7.59
N ARG A 163 16.96 -10.12 -6.80
CA ARG A 163 18.25 -10.79 -6.94
C ARG A 163 18.43 -11.41 -8.33
N ALA A 164 17.37 -12.00 -8.90
CA ALA A 164 17.38 -12.56 -10.24
C ALA A 164 17.63 -11.47 -11.30
N ILE A 165 16.93 -10.34 -11.23
CA ILE A 165 17.13 -9.19 -12.11
C ILE A 165 18.56 -8.67 -11.99
N ARG A 166 19.06 -8.42 -10.77
CA ARG A 166 20.40 -7.86 -10.53
C ARG A 166 21.55 -8.75 -11.05
N ARG A 167 21.31 -10.05 -11.18
CA ARG A 167 22.30 -11.02 -11.70
C ARG A 167 22.27 -11.18 -13.22
N MET A 168 21.32 -10.53 -13.92
CA MET A 168 21.24 -10.65 -15.38
C MET A 168 22.44 -10.02 -16.07
N PRO A 169 22.98 -10.64 -17.14
CA PRO A 169 24.10 -10.13 -17.89
C PRO A 169 23.66 -9.01 -18.86
N ARG A 170 23.02 -7.95 -18.34
CA ARG A 170 22.58 -6.79 -19.10
C ARG A 170 22.83 -5.50 -18.31
N GLN A 171 23.20 -4.45 -19.04
CA GLN A 171 23.71 -3.22 -18.42
C GLN A 171 22.71 -2.53 -17.50
N ASP A 172 21.43 -2.48 -17.88
CA ASP A 172 20.38 -1.82 -17.11
C ASP A 172 19.90 -2.66 -15.91
N ALA A 173 20.18 -3.96 -15.84
CA ALA A 173 19.82 -4.80 -14.71
C ALA A 173 20.48 -4.36 -13.38
N VAL A 174 21.67 -3.79 -13.47
CA VAL A 174 22.40 -3.31 -12.29
C VAL A 174 21.91 -1.94 -11.82
N SER A 175 21.49 -1.09 -12.78
CA SER A 175 21.19 0.33 -12.52
C SER A 175 19.70 0.66 -12.44
N ILE A 176 18.79 -0.19 -12.96
CA ILE A 176 17.35 0.10 -12.91
C ILE A 176 16.89 0.25 -11.45
N PRO A 177 16.22 1.35 -11.09
CA PRO A 177 15.65 1.50 -9.76
C PRO A 177 14.62 0.42 -9.48
N ILE A 178 14.78 -0.30 -8.36
CA ILE A 178 13.80 -1.28 -7.85
C ILE A 178 13.33 -0.80 -6.48
N ILE A 179 12.02 -0.57 -6.35
CA ILE A 179 11.39 -0.07 -5.14
C ILE A 179 10.54 -1.18 -4.55
N ALA A 180 10.82 -1.57 -3.31
CA ALA A 180 10.03 -2.54 -2.57
C ALA A 180 8.65 -1.96 -2.21
N MET A 181 7.61 -2.77 -2.30
CA MET A 181 6.30 -2.53 -1.68
C MET A 181 6.10 -3.56 -0.57
N THR A 182 5.89 -3.11 0.67
CA THR A 182 5.79 -4.01 1.82
C THR A 182 4.56 -3.70 2.68
N ALA A 183 3.93 -4.73 3.23
CA ALA A 183 2.85 -4.59 4.21
C ALA A 183 3.35 -4.14 5.59
N ASN A 184 4.64 -4.27 5.87
CA ASN A 184 5.24 -3.96 7.15
C ASN A 184 6.24 -2.81 7.04
N SER A 185 6.16 -1.87 7.98
CA SER A 185 7.15 -0.80 8.15
C SER A 185 8.35 -1.23 9.02
N PHE A 186 8.53 -2.53 9.27
CA PHE A 186 9.62 -3.00 10.11
C PHE A 186 10.98 -2.86 9.41
N LYS A 187 11.96 -2.46 10.21
CA LYS A 187 13.34 -2.30 9.78
C LYS A 187 13.89 -3.54 9.09
N GLU A 188 13.44 -4.72 9.50
CA GLU A 188 13.85 -6.02 8.94
C GLU A 188 13.51 -6.16 7.44
N ASP A 189 12.31 -5.74 7.01
CA ASP A 189 11.92 -5.78 5.59
C ASP A 189 12.71 -4.77 4.75
N ALA A 190 12.99 -3.59 5.31
CA ALA A 190 13.80 -2.57 4.64
C ALA A 190 15.26 -3.02 4.51
N ASP A 191 15.83 -3.63 5.55
CA ASP A 191 17.18 -4.16 5.53
C ASP A 191 17.30 -5.33 4.52
N ALA A 192 16.33 -6.26 4.50
CA ALA A 192 16.28 -7.35 3.54
C ALA A 192 16.15 -6.88 2.08
N ALA A 193 15.33 -5.83 1.83
CA ALA A 193 15.19 -5.21 0.52
C ALA A 193 16.51 -4.56 0.06
N ALA A 194 17.19 -3.84 0.95
CA ALA A 194 18.48 -3.24 0.66
C ALA A 194 19.56 -4.30 0.37
N GLU A 195 19.61 -5.40 1.15
CA GLU A 195 20.50 -6.53 0.91
C GLU A 195 20.24 -7.24 -0.42
N ALA A 196 18.98 -7.27 -0.87
CA ALA A 196 18.60 -7.81 -2.17
C ALA A 196 19.01 -6.90 -3.34
N GLY A 197 19.39 -5.64 -3.07
CA GLY A 197 19.77 -4.64 -4.06
C GLY A 197 18.62 -3.75 -4.52
N MET A 198 17.62 -3.53 -3.68
CA MET A 198 16.56 -2.55 -3.93
C MET A 198 16.99 -1.14 -3.51
N ASP A 199 16.48 -0.12 -4.20
CA ASP A 199 16.90 1.28 -4.07
C ASP A 199 15.99 2.12 -3.17
N GLY A 200 14.85 1.57 -2.78
CA GLY A 200 13.87 2.23 -1.93
C GLY A 200 12.76 1.28 -1.50
N PHE A 201 11.90 1.76 -0.64
CA PHE A 201 10.72 1.02 -0.21
C PHE A 201 9.52 1.95 0.00
N VAL A 202 8.32 1.40 -0.14
CA VAL A 202 7.02 2.04 0.12
C VAL A 202 6.17 1.05 0.91
N THR A 203 5.51 1.53 1.96
CA THR A 203 4.62 0.71 2.77
C THR A 203 3.23 0.61 2.16
N LYS A 204 2.56 -0.51 2.34
CA LYS A 204 1.14 -0.71 2.03
C LYS A 204 0.29 -0.46 3.29
N PRO A 205 -0.86 0.23 3.21
CA PRO A 205 -1.43 0.86 2.02
C PRO A 205 -0.56 2.00 1.50
N VAL A 206 -0.49 2.12 0.17
CA VAL A 206 0.41 3.06 -0.50
C VAL A 206 0.04 4.50 -0.16
N ASP A 207 0.95 5.19 0.54
CA ASP A 207 0.87 6.65 0.67
C ASP A 207 1.31 7.28 -0.65
N VAL A 208 0.39 8.04 -1.25
CA VAL A 208 0.55 8.60 -2.60
C VAL A 208 1.70 9.59 -2.69
N GLU A 209 1.81 10.49 -1.70
CA GLU A 209 2.85 11.51 -1.68
C GLU A 209 4.22 10.88 -1.47
N TYR A 210 4.30 9.90 -0.56
CA TYR A 210 5.54 9.18 -0.28
C TYR A 210 6.01 8.35 -1.48
N LEU A 211 5.09 7.66 -2.19
CA LEU A 211 5.40 6.95 -3.43
C LEU A 211 6.07 7.88 -4.46
N TYR A 212 5.49 9.05 -4.68
CA TYR A 212 6.03 10.00 -5.64
C TYR A 212 7.39 10.57 -5.21
N GLN A 213 7.59 10.82 -3.93
CA GLN A 213 8.90 11.26 -3.39
C GLN A 213 9.99 10.19 -3.60
N VAL A 214 9.65 8.92 -3.35
CA VAL A 214 10.59 7.81 -3.56
C VAL A 214 10.92 7.67 -5.03
N LEU A 215 9.92 7.70 -5.93
CA LEU A 215 10.12 7.65 -7.38
C LEU A 215 10.99 8.81 -7.88
N GLU A 216 10.71 10.04 -7.45
CA GLU A 216 11.50 11.20 -7.81
C GLU A 216 12.97 11.05 -7.41
N ARG A 217 13.20 10.60 -6.18
CA ARG A 217 14.55 10.40 -5.64
C ARG A 217 15.35 9.37 -6.45
N VAL A 218 14.72 8.24 -6.80
CA VAL A 218 15.43 7.15 -7.50
C VAL A 218 15.60 7.43 -9.00
N LEU A 219 14.61 8.07 -9.63
CA LEU A 219 14.66 8.41 -11.06
C LEU A 219 15.59 9.59 -11.39
N ARG A 220 15.92 10.44 -10.40
CA ARG A 220 16.92 11.51 -10.57
C ARG A 220 18.38 11.02 -10.49
N ARG A 221 18.60 9.81 -9.98
CA ARG A 221 19.94 9.23 -9.83
C ARG A 221 20.44 8.47 -11.05
N GLY A 222 19.59 8.16 -11.99
CA GLY A 222 19.87 7.51 -13.26
C GLY A 222 19.67 8.46 -14.43
#